data_7a2b90c4d03e34df59e9e841c2ef43ea
#
_entry.id   7a2b90c4d03e34df59e9e841c2ef43ea
#
_cell.length_a   1.000
_cell.length_b   1.000
_cell.length_c   1.000
_cell.angle_alpha   90.00
_cell.angle_beta   90.00
_cell.angle_gamma   90.00
#
_symmetry.space_group_name_H-M   'P 1'
#
loop_
_entity.id
_entity.type
_entity.pdbx_description
1 polymer ?
#
loop_
_entity_poly.entity_id
_entity_poly.type
_entity_poly.pdbx_seq_one_letter_code
_entity_poly.pdbx_strand_id
1 'polypeptide(L)'
;PKVQVDVHVSNRNVDFGEERFDLAIRGREPADSRLVARRLEDAELVVVATPGYLARAGTPRTPHDLLQHECIQFELPSSGRRPPWSFLQDGQQVEIETQGGFTCLGDFLATATLVRHGGGLMQAYRFTVQDALASGELVEVLAEFGGTSRPFMLIYPQARHMPLRVRVFIDFLFAEGA
;
A
#
# COMPACT_ATOMS: atom_id res chain seq x y z
N PRO A 1 21.95 -9.21 -16.07
CA PRO A 1 22.74 -7.98 -16.15
C PRO A 1 23.50 -7.75 -14.86
N LYS A 2 24.74 -7.24 -14.96
CA LYS A 2 25.57 -6.96 -13.78
C LYS A 2 25.25 -5.53 -13.30
N VAL A 3 24.07 -5.34 -12.69
CA VAL A 3 23.68 -4.08 -12.06
C VAL A 3 23.60 -4.33 -10.55
N GLN A 4 24.27 -3.49 -9.78
CA GLN A 4 24.12 -3.44 -8.33
C GLN A 4 22.99 -2.47 -8.00
N VAL A 5 22.11 -2.86 -7.09
CA VAL A 5 20.96 -2.06 -6.66
C VAL A 5 21.05 -1.83 -5.16
N ASP A 6 21.14 -0.56 -4.77
CA ASP A 6 21.06 -0.16 -3.37
C ASP A 6 19.62 0.29 -3.09
N VAL A 7 18.95 -0.40 -2.16
CA VAL A 7 17.54 -0.15 -1.84
C VAL A 7 17.42 0.66 -0.57
N HIS A 8 16.76 1.81 -0.67
CA HIS A 8 16.40 2.64 0.48
C HIS A 8 14.88 2.59 0.70
N VAL A 9 14.44 2.08 1.84
CA VAL A 9 13.02 1.99 2.20
C VAL A 9 12.63 3.20 3.04
N SER A 10 11.72 4.03 2.52
CA SER A 10 11.24 5.22 3.21
C SER A 10 9.85 5.61 2.74
N ASN A 11 9.01 6.09 3.65
CA ASN A 11 7.69 6.66 3.34
C ASN A 11 7.74 8.19 3.10
N ARG A 12 8.93 8.81 3.16
CA ARG A 12 9.12 10.23 2.84
C ARG A 12 9.14 10.42 1.32
N ASN A 13 8.75 11.60 0.86
CA ASN A 13 8.97 11.97 -0.53
C ASN A 13 10.46 12.09 -0.81
N VAL A 14 10.89 11.54 -1.95
CA VAL A 14 12.27 11.64 -2.44
C VAL A 14 12.43 12.95 -3.18
N ASP A 15 13.47 13.69 -2.87
CA ASP A 15 13.94 14.80 -3.68
C ASP A 15 15.11 14.33 -4.55
N PHE A 16 14.85 14.09 -5.83
CA PHE A 16 15.88 13.66 -6.79
C PHE A 16 16.95 14.74 -7.06
N GLY A 17 16.70 15.98 -6.68
CA GLY A 17 17.68 17.06 -6.81
C GLY A 17 18.72 17.08 -5.70
N GLU A 18 18.30 16.76 -4.48
CA GLU A 18 19.14 16.77 -3.30
C GLU A 18 19.68 15.37 -2.95
N GLU A 19 18.88 14.33 -3.20
CA GLU A 19 19.19 12.93 -2.86
C GLU A 19 19.69 12.18 -4.10
N ARG A 20 20.67 11.29 -3.90
CA ARG A 20 21.33 10.54 -4.99
C ARG A 20 20.55 9.27 -5.36
N PHE A 21 19.26 9.40 -5.65
CA PHE A 21 18.45 8.29 -6.13
C PHE A 21 18.31 8.33 -7.66
N ASP A 22 18.49 7.18 -8.32
CA ASP A 22 18.26 7.06 -9.76
C ASP A 22 16.76 6.91 -10.07
N LEU A 23 15.99 6.24 -9.18
CA LEU A 23 14.56 6.00 -9.32
C LEU A 23 13.88 5.79 -7.96
N ALA A 24 12.56 5.91 -7.93
CA ALA A 24 11.73 5.59 -6.76
C ALA A 24 10.46 4.83 -7.17
N ILE A 25 9.96 3.96 -6.29
CA ILE A 25 8.65 3.34 -6.43
C ILE A 25 7.71 3.97 -5.40
N ARG A 26 6.53 4.45 -5.84
CA ARG A 26 5.57 5.16 -4.99
C ARG A 26 4.13 4.75 -5.32
N GLY A 27 3.28 4.69 -4.30
CA GLY A 27 1.86 4.38 -4.42
C GLY A 27 0.99 5.55 -4.93
N ARG A 28 1.57 6.52 -5.63
CA ARG A 28 0.87 7.66 -6.25
C ARG A 28 1.71 8.34 -7.31
N GLU A 29 1.07 9.07 -8.19
CA GLU A 29 1.74 9.92 -9.16
C GLU A 29 2.43 11.12 -8.48
N PRO A 30 3.61 11.51 -8.97
CA PRO A 30 4.27 12.72 -8.51
C PRO A 30 3.52 13.97 -8.99
N ALA A 31 3.52 15.01 -8.17
CA ALA A 31 3.00 16.32 -8.57
C ALA A 31 4.00 17.11 -9.47
N ASP A 32 5.27 16.73 -9.45
CA ASP A 32 6.33 17.42 -10.22
C ASP A 32 6.36 16.92 -11.66
N SER A 33 6.05 17.82 -12.60
CA SER A 33 6.06 17.56 -14.05
C SER A 33 7.46 17.30 -14.65
N ARG A 34 8.53 17.52 -13.90
CA ARG A 34 9.91 17.18 -14.31
C ARG A 34 10.26 15.71 -14.11
N LEU A 35 9.37 14.96 -13.48
CA LEU A 35 9.52 13.54 -13.24
C LEU A 35 8.73 12.74 -14.27
N VAL A 36 9.31 11.64 -14.71
CA VAL A 36 8.60 10.60 -15.46
C VAL A 36 7.98 9.64 -14.46
N ALA A 37 6.70 9.36 -14.63
CA ALA A 37 5.99 8.36 -13.87
C ALA A 37 5.46 7.26 -14.82
N ARG A 38 5.80 6.02 -14.54
CA ARG A 38 5.30 4.86 -15.28
C ARG A 38 4.57 3.93 -14.30
N ARG A 39 3.37 3.50 -14.64
CA ARG A 39 2.59 2.56 -13.84
C ARG A 39 3.29 1.20 -13.86
N LEU A 40 3.68 0.72 -12.69
CA LEU A 40 4.35 -0.55 -12.50
C LEU A 40 3.33 -1.66 -12.25
N GLU A 41 2.42 -1.42 -11.32
CA GLU A 41 1.42 -2.40 -10.88
C GLU A 41 0.23 -1.69 -10.22
N ASP A 42 -0.92 -2.36 -10.23
CA ASP A 42 -2.08 -2.00 -9.41
C ASP A 42 -2.16 -2.92 -8.20
N ALA A 43 -1.76 -2.40 -7.05
CA ALA A 43 -1.80 -3.16 -5.82
C ALA A 43 -3.24 -3.23 -5.26
N GLU A 44 -3.81 -4.41 -5.28
CA GLU A 44 -5.14 -4.70 -4.74
C GLU A 44 -5.19 -4.43 -3.25
N LEU A 45 -6.29 -3.81 -2.79
CA LEU A 45 -6.57 -3.56 -1.38
C LEU A 45 -7.51 -4.63 -0.82
N VAL A 46 -7.18 -5.15 0.36
CA VAL A 46 -7.97 -6.14 1.08
C VAL A 46 -8.12 -5.73 2.55
N VAL A 47 -9.22 -6.13 3.18
CA VAL A 47 -9.40 -5.93 4.62
C VAL A 47 -9.16 -7.25 5.34
N VAL A 48 -8.28 -7.21 6.34
CA VAL A 48 -7.85 -8.42 7.06
C VAL A 48 -7.93 -8.25 8.57
N ALA A 49 -8.13 -9.37 9.26
CA ALA A 49 -8.05 -9.47 10.72
C ALA A 49 -7.63 -10.87 11.12
N THR A 50 -7.22 -11.07 12.38
CA THR A 50 -7.03 -12.42 12.93
C THR A 50 -8.38 -13.09 13.22
N PRO A 51 -8.47 -14.45 13.11
CA PRO A 51 -9.65 -15.20 13.55
C PRO A 51 -10.04 -14.88 15.00
N GLY A 52 -9.04 -14.72 15.88
CA GLY A 52 -9.28 -14.40 17.30
C GLY A 52 -9.91 -13.01 17.51
N TYR A 53 -9.55 -12.01 16.70
CA TYR A 53 -10.23 -10.72 16.73
C TYR A 53 -11.69 -10.86 16.29
N LEU A 54 -11.93 -11.53 15.15
CA LEU A 54 -13.27 -11.71 14.60
C LEU A 54 -14.19 -12.51 15.54
N ALA A 55 -13.66 -13.52 16.21
CA ALA A 55 -14.42 -14.29 17.22
C ALA A 55 -14.89 -13.44 18.40
N ARG A 56 -14.12 -12.43 18.80
CA ARG A 56 -14.40 -11.54 19.92
C ARG A 56 -15.28 -10.33 19.52
N ALA A 57 -14.97 -9.72 18.39
CA ALA A 57 -15.57 -8.46 17.95
C ALA A 57 -16.71 -8.63 16.93
N GLY A 58 -16.90 -9.85 16.40
CA GLY A 58 -17.77 -10.10 15.26
C GLY A 58 -17.06 -9.88 13.91
N THR A 59 -17.71 -10.34 12.85
CA THR A 59 -17.22 -10.16 11.47
C THR A 59 -18.04 -9.09 10.78
N PRO A 60 -17.42 -8.00 10.28
CA PRO A 60 -18.15 -6.97 9.54
C PRO A 60 -18.74 -7.57 8.25
N ARG A 61 -19.97 -7.22 7.94
CA ARG A 61 -20.70 -7.70 6.75
C ARG A 61 -20.81 -6.63 5.66
N THR A 62 -20.69 -5.36 6.03
CA THR A 62 -20.69 -4.22 5.12
C THR A 62 -19.54 -3.28 5.46
N PRO A 63 -19.06 -2.46 4.50
CA PRO A 63 -18.06 -1.43 4.80
C PRO A 63 -18.46 -0.49 5.93
N HIS A 64 -19.77 -0.23 6.09
CA HIS A 64 -20.28 0.65 7.14
C HIS A 64 -20.12 0.04 8.56
N ASP A 65 -20.10 -1.28 8.70
CA ASP A 65 -19.89 -1.95 9.98
C ASP A 65 -18.51 -1.65 10.57
N LEU A 66 -17.54 -1.26 9.74
CA LEU A 66 -16.20 -0.85 10.18
C LEU A 66 -16.21 0.30 11.19
N LEU A 67 -17.26 1.14 11.20
CA LEU A 67 -17.43 2.22 12.16
C LEU A 67 -17.64 1.72 13.61
N GLN A 68 -17.94 0.43 13.78
CA GLN A 68 -18.12 -0.23 15.07
C GLN A 68 -16.95 -1.15 15.45
N HIS A 69 -15.90 -1.17 14.62
CA HIS A 69 -14.72 -2.02 14.82
C HIS A 69 -13.47 -1.19 15.13
N GLU A 70 -12.52 -1.83 15.81
CA GLU A 70 -11.16 -1.32 15.93
C GLU A 70 -10.46 -1.45 14.59
N CYS A 71 -10.22 -0.32 13.92
CA CYS A 71 -9.51 -0.25 12.65
C CYS A 71 -8.13 0.37 12.86
N ILE A 72 -7.07 -0.37 12.54
CA ILE A 72 -5.70 0.12 12.68
C ILE A 72 -5.45 1.17 11.60
N GLN A 73 -5.13 2.38 12.03
CA GLN A 73 -4.95 3.53 11.14
C GLN A 73 -3.51 3.65 10.67
N PHE A 74 -3.35 4.07 9.42
CA PHE A 74 -2.07 4.51 8.88
C PHE A 74 -2.11 6.01 8.61
N GLU A 75 -1.12 6.74 9.13
CA GLU A 75 -0.99 8.16 8.90
C GLU A 75 0.14 8.44 7.91
N LEU A 76 -0.17 9.19 6.85
CA LEU A 76 0.79 9.56 5.82
C LEU A 76 1.80 10.58 6.37
N PRO A 77 3.10 10.26 6.38
CA PRO A 77 4.13 11.16 6.92
C PRO A 77 4.21 12.51 6.20
N SER A 78 3.80 12.53 4.92
CA SER A 78 3.87 13.73 4.09
C SER A 78 2.76 14.75 4.35
N SER A 79 1.65 14.36 4.96
CA SER A 79 0.47 15.22 5.11
C SER A 79 -0.24 15.11 6.46
N GLY A 80 0.16 14.15 7.31
CA GLY A 80 -0.54 13.87 8.58
C GLY A 80 -1.96 13.33 8.37
N ARG A 81 -2.35 13.01 7.13
CA ARG A 81 -3.71 12.54 6.83
C ARG A 81 -3.79 11.02 6.99
N ARG A 82 -4.94 10.56 7.46
CA ARG A 82 -5.33 9.14 7.48
C ARG A 82 -6.18 8.89 6.25
N PRO A 83 -5.68 8.11 5.25
CA PRO A 83 -6.48 7.82 4.07
C PRO A 83 -7.73 7.04 4.47
N PRO A 84 -8.92 7.39 3.92
CA PRO A 84 -10.10 6.57 4.09
C PRO A 84 -9.88 5.20 3.43
N TRP A 85 -10.61 4.20 3.91
CA TRP A 85 -10.60 2.87 3.30
C TRP A 85 -11.54 2.83 2.11
N SER A 86 -11.05 2.25 1.01
CA SER A 86 -11.75 2.23 -0.28
C SER A 86 -12.39 0.88 -0.55
N PHE A 87 -13.61 0.89 -1.06
CA PHE A 87 -14.42 -0.29 -1.39
C PHE A 87 -15.14 -0.09 -2.73
N LEU A 88 -15.62 -1.18 -3.32
CA LEU A 88 -16.57 -1.15 -4.41
C LEU A 88 -17.96 -1.59 -3.90
N GLN A 89 -18.96 -0.77 -4.10
CA GLN A 89 -20.35 -1.11 -3.82
C GLN A 89 -21.21 -0.78 -5.04
N ASP A 90 -21.88 -1.76 -5.59
CA ASP A 90 -22.70 -1.63 -6.82
C ASP A 90 -21.92 -1.04 -8.01
N GLY A 91 -20.62 -1.39 -8.11
CA GLY A 91 -19.70 -0.90 -9.14
C GLY A 91 -19.22 0.55 -8.94
N GLN A 92 -19.56 1.18 -7.83
CA GLN A 92 -19.09 2.51 -7.46
C GLN A 92 -18.07 2.44 -6.34
N GLN A 93 -17.04 3.27 -6.42
CA GLN A 93 -16.08 3.41 -5.32
C GLN A 93 -16.72 4.18 -4.17
N VAL A 94 -16.69 3.60 -2.98
CA VAL A 94 -17.09 4.23 -1.72
C VAL A 94 -15.88 4.29 -0.79
N GLU A 95 -15.82 5.34 0.02
CA GLU A 95 -14.75 5.55 0.98
C GLU A 95 -15.34 5.63 2.39
N ILE A 96 -14.72 4.92 3.33
CA ILE A 96 -15.11 4.89 4.74
C ILE A 96 -13.98 5.48 5.58
N GLU A 97 -14.28 6.55 6.30
CA GLU A 97 -13.39 7.08 7.32
C GLU A 97 -13.51 6.19 8.57
N THR A 98 -12.53 5.30 8.72
CA THR A 98 -12.47 4.36 9.83
C THR A 98 -11.80 5.01 11.06
N GLN A 99 -11.96 4.39 12.23
CA GLN A 99 -11.37 4.83 13.49
C GLN A 99 -10.88 3.64 14.31
N GLY A 100 -10.01 3.89 15.27
CA GLY A 100 -9.50 2.87 16.19
C GLY A 100 -8.41 3.41 17.10
N GLY A 101 -8.08 2.65 18.13
CA GLY A 101 -7.11 3.03 19.16
C GLY A 101 -5.66 3.04 18.71
N PHE A 102 -5.33 2.42 17.55
CA PHE A 102 -3.96 2.36 17.04
C PHE A 102 -3.80 3.19 15.76
N THR A 103 -2.79 4.06 15.78
CA THR A 103 -2.35 4.80 14.59
C THR A 103 -0.86 4.57 14.36
N CYS A 104 -0.48 4.06 13.20
CA CYS A 104 0.91 3.90 12.80
C CYS A 104 1.34 5.08 11.94
N LEU A 105 2.42 5.75 12.36
CA LEU A 105 2.99 6.87 11.64
C LEU A 105 4.21 6.41 10.84
N GLY A 106 4.13 6.49 9.52
CA GLY A 106 5.27 6.32 8.65
C GLY A 106 5.81 4.89 8.49
N ASP A 107 5.30 3.90 9.21
CA ASP A 107 5.72 2.50 9.06
C ASP A 107 4.51 1.59 8.82
N PHE A 108 4.38 1.16 7.57
CA PHE A 108 3.30 0.25 7.17
C PHE A 108 3.49 -1.17 7.73
N LEU A 109 4.73 -1.59 8.00
CA LEU A 109 5.02 -2.92 8.58
C LEU A 109 4.58 -3.00 10.04
N ALA A 110 4.61 -1.89 10.76
CA ALA A 110 4.06 -1.81 12.13
C ALA A 110 2.56 -2.11 12.14
N THR A 111 1.82 -1.64 11.13
CA THR A 111 0.39 -1.93 10.97
C THR A 111 0.14 -3.42 10.80
N ALA A 112 0.95 -4.09 9.95
CA ALA A 112 0.87 -5.54 9.76
C ALA A 112 1.17 -6.33 11.05
N THR A 113 2.12 -5.85 11.86
CA THR A 113 2.42 -6.46 13.17
C THR A 113 1.23 -6.33 14.13
N LEU A 114 0.61 -5.16 14.20
CA LEU A 114 -0.55 -4.94 15.07
C LEU A 114 -1.73 -5.82 14.69
N VAL A 115 -2.06 -5.95 13.40
CA VAL A 115 -3.17 -6.82 12.96
C VAL A 115 -2.90 -8.29 13.30
N ARG A 116 -1.70 -8.79 13.09
CA ARG A 116 -1.30 -10.17 13.43
C ARG A 116 -1.44 -10.48 14.92
N HIS A 117 -1.31 -9.49 15.78
CA HIS A 117 -1.53 -9.63 17.23
C HIS A 117 -2.97 -9.32 17.67
N GLY A 118 -3.91 -9.24 16.73
CA GLY A 118 -5.33 -9.06 17.04
C GLY A 118 -5.71 -7.65 17.48
N GLY A 119 -4.93 -6.64 17.09
CA GLY A 119 -5.16 -5.23 17.42
C GLY A 119 -6.36 -4.60 16.70
N GLY A 120 -6.96 -5.31 15.73
CA GLY A 120 -8.11 -4.80 14.98
C GLY A 120 -8.15 -5.30 13.55
N LEU A 121 -8.92 -4.59 12.73
CA LEU A 121 -8.96 -4.73 11.27
C LEU A 121 -7.89 -3.83 10.62
N MET A 122 -7.40 -4.23 9.45
CA MET A 122 -6.48 -3.45 8.65
C MET A 122 -6.86 -3.52 7.17
N GLN A 123 -6.89 -2.38 6.47
CA GLN A 123 -6.86 -2.41 5.02
C GLN A 123 -5.40 -2.44 4.55
N ALA A 124 -5.03 -3.48 3.81
CA ALA A 124 -3.67 -3.78 3.38
C ALA A 124 -3.58 -3.97 1.87
N TYR A 125 -2.39 -3.86 1.33
CA TYR A 125 -2.13 -4.40 -0.01
C TYR A 125 -2.07 -5.93 0.07
N ARG A 126 -2.79 -6.63 -0.81
CA ARG A 126 -2.88 -8.10 -0.81
C ARG A 126 -1.51 -8.76 -0.78
N PHE A 127 -0.55 -8.27 -1.57
CA PHE A 127 0.80 -8.85 -1.64
C PHE A 127 1.56 -8.79 -0.30
N THR A 128 1.23 -7.86 0.60
CA THR A 128 1.90 -7.74 1.91
C THR A 128 1.37 -8.72 2.95
N VAL A 129 0.20 -9.29 2.73
CA VAL A 129 -0.49 -10.19 3.68
C VAL A 129 -0.81 -11.57 3.09
N GLN A 130 -0.42 -11.85 1.85
CA GLN A 130 -0.76 -13.08 1.14
C GLN A 130 -0.30 -14.35 1.88
N ASP A 131 0.88 -14.36 2.49
CA ASP A 131 1.38 -15.52 3.23
C ASP A 131 0.59 -15.74 4.52
N ALA A 132 0.19 -14.67 5.19
CA ALA A 132 -0.65 -14.73 6.38
C ALA A 132 -2.09 -15.16 6.05
N LEU A 133 -2.62 -14.79 4.89
CA LEU A 133 -3.89 -15.28 4.38
C LEU A 133 -3.80 -16.76 4.02
N ALA A 134 -2.75 -17.18 3.31
CA ALA A 134 -2.55 -18.57 2.91
C ALA A 134 -2.37 -19.52 4.11
N SER A 135 -1.73 -19.05 5.18
CA SER A 135 -1.54 -19.82 6.42
C SER A 135 -2.77 -19.81 7.35
N GLY A 136 -3.75 -18.95 7.12
CA GLY A 136 -4.90 -18.74 8.00
C GLY A 136 -4.57 -17.90 9.26
N GLU A 137 -3.39 -17.33 9.36
CA GLU A 137 -3.03 -16.36 10.41
C GLU A 137 -3.92 -15.12 10.36
N LEU A 138 -4.22 -14.67 9.14
CA LEU A 138 -5.18 -13.61 8.85
C LEU A 138 -6.33 -14.17 7.99
N VAL A 139 -7.50 -13.58 8.15
CA VAL A 139 -8.69 -13.86 7.35
C VAL A 139 -9.11 -12.57 6.64
N GLU A 140 -9.41 -12.68 5.36
CA GLU A 140 -10.00 -11.59 4.59
C GLU A 140 -11.49 -11.44 4.94
N VAL A 141 -11.92 -10.22 5.13
CA VAL A 141 -13.32 -9.85 5.34
C VAL A 141 -13.74 -8.82 4.30
N LEU A 142 -15.04 -8.69 4.06
CA LEU A 142 -15.62 -7.77 3.08
C LEU A 142 -15.11 -8.01 1.63
N ALA A 143 -14.72 -9.23 1.29
CA ALA A 143 -14.19 -9.57 -0.04
C ALA A 143 -15.18 -9.24 -1.19
N GLU A 144 -16.49 -9.29 -0.92
CA GLU A 144 -17.54 -8.91 -1.88
C GLU A 144 -17.55 -7.40 -2.21
N PHE A 145 -16.94 -6.58 -1.36
CA PHE A 145 -16.73 -5.14 -1.58
C PHE A 145 -15.29 -4.82 -1.99
N GLY A 146 -14.47 -5.84 -2.26
CA GLY A 146 -13.10 -5.71 -2.73
C GLY A 146 -13.00 -5.23 -4.17
N GLY A 147 -11.80 -5.34 -4.76
CA GLY A 147 -11.51 -4.93 -6.14
C GLY A 147 -11.04 -3.49 -6.30
N THR A 148 -10.90 -2.74 -5.20
CA THR A 148 -10.17 -1.47 -5.25
C THR A 148 -8.67 -1.73 -5.25
N SER A 149 -7.92 -0.86 -5.93
CA SER A 149 -6.47 -0.94 -6.01
C SER A 149 -5.84 0.44 -5.92
N ARG A 150 -4.55 0.48 -5.67
CA ARG A 150 -3.75 1.70 -5.79
C ARG A 150 -2.59 1.47 -6.74
N PRO A 151 -2.34 2.40 -7.70
CA PRO A 151 -1.24 2.25 -8.62
C PRO A 151 0.09 2.44 -7.91
N PHE A 152 1.03 1.52 -8.12
CA PHE A 152 2.43 1.75 -7.83
C PHE A 152 3.11 2.30 -9.09
N MET A 153 3.76 3.44 -8.92
CA MET A 153 4.43 4.17 -9.98
C MET A 153 5.94 4.07 -9.83
N LEU A 154 6.61 3.72 -10.90
CA LEU A 154 8.05 3.93 -11.03
C LEU A 154 8.29 5.38 -11.44
N ILE A 155 9.05 6.11 -10.62
CA ILE A 155 9.28 7.54 -10.78
C ILE A 155 10.78 7.80 -10.93
N TYR A 156 11.17 8.61 -11.91
CA TYR A 156 12.55 9.00 -12.14
C TYR A 156 12.63 10.38 -12.84
N PRO A 157 13.76 11.11 -12.70
CA PRO A 157 13.93 12.39 -13.37
C PRO A 157 13.89 12.27 -14.90
N GLN A 158 13.25 13.22 -15.56
CA GLN A 158 13.31 13.34 -17.00
C GLN A 158 14.72 13.80 -17.40
N ALA A 159 15.56 12.87 -17.83
CA ALA A 159 16.93 13.13 -18.24
C ALA A 159 17.09 13.03 -19.76
N ARG A 160 17.85 13.97 -20.36
CA ARG A 160 18.20 13.91 -21.78
C ARG A 160 19.04 12.69 -22.14
N HIS A 161 19.83 12.21 -21.17
CA HIS A 161 20.63 10.98 -21.26
C HIS A 161 20.49 10.17 -19.98
N MET A 162 19.73 9.07 -20.06
CA MET A 162 19.58 8.13 -18.94
C MET A 162 20.77 7.16 -18.95
N PRO A 163 21.46 6.94 -17.81
CA PRO A 163 22.52 5.94 -17.72
C PRO A 163 22.02 4.55 -18.10
N LEU A 164 22.84 3.80 -18.85
CA LEU A 164 22.46 2.46 -19.33
C LEU A 164 22.04 1.52 -18.18
N ARG A 165 22.72 1.57 -17.04
CA ARG A 165 22.40 0.77 -15.87
C ARG A 165 20.96 1.02 -15.36
N VAL A 166 20.52 2.27 -15.38
CA VAL A 166 19.16 2.68 -14.94
C VAL A 166 18.13 2.17 -15.93
N ARG A 167 18.39 2.38 -17.23
CA ARG A 167 17.50 1.91 -18.29
C ARG A 167 17.30 0.40 -18.26
N VAL A 168 18.39 -0.37 -18.14
CA VAL A 168 18.32 -1.85 -18.09
C VAL A 168 17.55 -2.33 -16.85
N PHE A 169 17.70 -1.63 -15.72
CA PHE A 169 16.93 -1.97 -14.52
C PHE A 169 15.44 -1.64 -14.65
N ILE A 170 15.10 -0.51 -15.27
CA ILE A 170 13.72 -0.16 -15.59
C ILE A 170 13.11 -1.21 -16.53
N ASP A 171 13.80 -1.57 -17.61
CA ASP A 171 13.33 -2.57 -18.57
C ASP A 171 13.11 -3.94 -17.88
N PHE A 172 13.99 -4.33 -16.95
CA PHE A 172 13.84 -5.54 -16.15
C PHE A 172 12.57 -5.50 -15.28
N LEU A 173 12.30 -4.41 -14.57
CA LEU A 173 11.10 -4.29 -13.72
C LEU A 173 9.80 -4.42 -14.52
N PHE A 174 9.78 -3.96 -15.76
CA PHE A 174 8.59 -4.09 -16.63
C PHE A 174 8.51 -5.41 -17.38
N ALA A 175 9.61 -6.15 -17.50
CA ALA A 175 9.61 -7.48 -18.12
C ALA A 175 9.13 -8.58 -17.14
N GLU A 176 9.43 -8.44 -15.85
CA GLU A 176 9.04 -9.41 -14.81
C GLU A 176 7.62 -9.18 -14.27
N GLY A 177 7.04 -7.99 -14.50
CA GLY A 177 5.69 -7.62 -14.07
C GLY A 177 4.60 -7.79 -15.15
N ALA A 178 4.90 -8.49 -16.24
CA ALA A 178 3.98 -8.73 -17.35
C ALA A 178 3.41 -10.16 -17.33
#